data_5250d96e1b4ea07c65a481f25f3c6bf9
#
_entry.id   5250d96e1b4ea07c65a481f25f3c6bf9
#
_cell.length_a   1.000
_cell.length_b   1.000
_cell.length_c   1.000
_cell.angle_alpha   90.00
_cell.angle_beta   90.00
_cell.angle_gamma   90.00
#
_symmetry.space_group_name_H-M   'P 1'
#
loop_
_entity.id
_entity.type
_entity.pdbx_description
1 polymer ?
#
loop_
_entity_poly.entity_id
_entity_poly.type
_entity_poly.pdbx_seq_one_letter_code
_entity_poly.pdbx_strand_id
1 'polypeptide(L)' 'FAHCLRVRSRAEVEAFYRAALEAGARDNGAPGPRPEYEENYYACFVLDPDGYNIEAMLNEPAPQG' A
#
# COMPACT_ATOMS: atom_id res chain seq x y z
N PHE A 1 10.68 6.79 -10.10
CA PHE A 1 11.05 5.55 -9.42
C PHE A 1 9.98 5.16 -8.43
N ALA A 2 9.45 3.99 -8.56
CA ALA A 2 8.46 3.48 -7.65
C ALA A 2 9.04 2.27 -6.93
N HIS A 3 8.85 2.21 -5.62
CA HIS A 3 9.21 1.05 -4.83
C HIS A 3 7.95 0.36 -4.40
N CYS A 4 7.93 -0.94 -4.53
CA CYS A 4 6.75 -1.73 -4.16
C CYS A 4 7.15 -2.77 -3.11
N LEU A 5 6.48 -2.73 -1.98
CA LEU A 5 6.68 -3.69 -0.90
C LEU A 5 5.49 -4.63 -0.87
N ARG A 6 5.75 -5.91 -1.01
CA ARG A 6 4.69 -6.91 -0.89
C ARG A 6 4.58 -7.32 0.57
N VAL A 7 3.39 -7.20 1.13
CA VAL A 7 3.14 -7.56 2.51
C VAL A 7 2.13 -8.71 2.58
N ARG A 8 1.82 -9.19 3.78
CA ARG A 8 1.03 -10.40 3.96
C ARG A 8 -0.39 -10.17 4.42
N SER A 9 -0.72 -8.97 4.89
CA SER A 9 -2.05 -8.71 5.41
C SER A 9 -2.41 -7.26 5.23
N ARG A 10 -3.70 -6.97 5.27
CA ARG A 10 -4.18 -5.59 5.22
C ARG A 10 -3.65 -4.79 6.39
N ALA A 11 -3.53 -5.44 7.56
CA ALA A 11 -3.00 -4.76 8.74
C ALA A 11 -1.56 -4.28 8.50
N GLU A 12 -0.78 -5.05 7.75
CA GLU A 12 0.58 -4.64 7.41
C GLU A 12 0.60 -3.45 6.45
N VAL A 13 -0.34 -3.41 5.51
CA VAL A 13 -0.46 -2.25 4.62
C VAL A 13 -0.76 -1.01 5.45
N GLU A 14 -1.71 -1.12 6.37
CA GLU A 14 -2.11 0.01 7.21
C GLU A 14 -1.00 0.44 8.15
N ALA A 15 -0.27 -0.52 8.72
CA ALA A 15 0.85 -0.21 9.60
C ALA A 15 1.97 0.51 8.84
N PHE A 16 2.26 0.06 7.63
CA PHE A 16 3.26 0.71 6.79
C PHE A 16 2.86 2.16 6.50
N TYR A 17 1.61 2.36 6.11
CA TYR A 17 1.11 3.68 5.76
C TYR A 17 1.25 4.64 6.94
N ARG A 18 0.81 4.18 8.10
CA ARG A 18 0.86 5.00 9.32
C ARG A 18 2.29 5.37 9.69
N ALA A 19 3.17 4.37 9.67
CA ALA A 19 4.57 4.59 10.01
C ALA A 19 5.25 5.52 9.01
N ALA A 20 4.91 5.40 7.73
CA ALA A 20 5.48 6.25 6.70
C ALA A 20 5.08 7.71 6.90
N LEU A 21 3.80 7.96 7.21
CA LEU A 21 3.34 9.32 7.45
C LEU A 21 4.01 9.92 8.68
N GLU A 22 4.19 9.12 9.74
CA GLU A 22 4.89 9.57 10.94
C GLU A 22 6.35 9.92 10.66
N ALA A 23 6.95 9.24 9.69
CA ALA A 23 8.34 9.48 9.31
C ALA A 23 8.51 10.63 8.32
N GLY A 24 7.41 11.29 7.93
CA GLY A 24 7.48 12.47 7.07
C GLY A 24 7.03 12.25 5.64
N ALA A 25 6.60 11.05 5.28
CA ALA A 25 6.06 10.83 3.95
C ALA A 25 4.68 11.47 3.82
N ARG A 26 4.25 11.67 2.59
CA ARG A 26 2.93 12.25 2.31
C ARG A 26 2.01 11.19 1.74
N ASP A 27 0.72 11.34 2.04
CA ASP A 27 -0.31 10.49 1.47
C ASP A 27 -0.34 10.62 -0.05
N ASN A 28 -0.37 9.49 -0.73
CA ASN A 28 -0.57 9.42 -2.17
C ASN A 28 -1.54 8.28 -2.52
N GLY A 29 -2.36 7.88 -1.59
CA GLY A 29 -3.35 6.83 -1.74
C GLY A 29 -3.48 6.04 -0.46
N ALA A 30 -4.49 6.36 0.36
CA ALA A 30 -4.71 5.69 1.65
C ALA A 30 -4.97 4.19 1.44
N PRO A 31 -4.72 3.36 2.47
CA PRO A 31 -4.96 1.92 2.34
C PRO A 31 -6.38 1.61 1.89
N GLY A 32 -6.49 0.72 0.92
CA GLY A 32 -7.78 0.32 0.41
C GLY A 32 -7.66 -0.61 -0.77
N PRO A 33 -8.78 -1.18 -1.22
CA PRO A 33 -8.78 -2.06 -2.38
C PRO A 33 -8.48 -1.28 -3.66
N ARG A 34 -7.84 -1.95 -4.61
CA ARG A 34 -7.52 -1.37 -5.92
C ARG A 34 -8.01 -2.31 -7.03
N PRO A 35 -9.32 -2.41 -7.19
CA PRO A 35 -9.87 -3.34 -8.21
C PRO A 35 -9.46 -2.99 -9.63
N GLU A 36 -9.10 -1.73 -9.88
CA GLU A 36 -8.64 -1.32 -11.21
C GLU A 36 -7.31 -1.95 -11.59
N TYR A 37 -6.53 -2.40 -10.60
CA TYR A 37 -5.30 -3.12 -10.88
C TYR A 37 -5.56 -4.60 -11.06
N GLU A 38 -6.28 -5.17 -10.10
CA GLU A 38 -6.50 -6.60 -10.07
C GLU A 38 -7.55 -6.89 -9.01
N GLU A 39 -8.36 -7.91 -9.23
CA GLU A 39 -9.28 -8.37 -8.21
C GLU A 39 -8.49 -8.75 -6.96
N ASN A 40 -8.93 -8.38 -5.80
CA ASN A 40 -8.29 -8.67 -4.52
C ASN A 40 -6.96 -7.94 -4.28
N TYR A 41 -6.70 -6.90 -5.05
CA TYR A 41 -5.50 -6.07 -4.84
C TYR A 41 -5.80 -5.04 -3.75
N TYR A 42 -4.95 -4.97 -2.73
CA TYR A 42 -5.11 -4.03 -1.62
C TYR A 42 -3.78 -3.32 -1.43
N ALA A 43 -3.80 -2.01 -1.38
CA ALA A 43 -2.53 -1.27 -1.37
C ALA A 43 -2.68 0.11 -0.77
N CYS A 44 -1.55 0.70 -0.41
CA CYS A 44 -1.46 2.12 -0.12
C CYS A 44 -0.26 2.70 -0.86
N PHE A 45 -0.26 4.00 -1.02
CA PHE A 45 0.79 4.73 -1.71
C PHE A 45 1.18 5.94 -0.89
N VAL A 46 2.48 6.17 -0.75
CA VAL A 46 2.99 7.38 -0.10
C VAL A 46 4.10 7.97 -0.94
N LEU A 47 4.33 9.27 -0.79
CA LEU A 47 5.48 9.94 -1.39
C LEU A 47 6.50 10.18 -0.30
N ASP A 48 7.74 9.75 -0.53
CA ASP A 48 8.78 10.01 0.45
C ASP A 48 9.21 11.48 0.37
N PRO A 49 10.07 11.96 1.29
CA PRO A 49 10.47 13.38 1.27
C PRO A 49 11.14 13.82 -0.03
N ASP A 50 11.70 12.89 -0.79
CA ASP A 50 12.32 13.19 -2.07
C ASP A 50 11.35 13.09 -3.24
N GLY A 51 10.08 12.76 -2.97
CA GLY A 51 9.06 12.70 -3.99
C GLY A 51 8.91 11.35 -4.67
N TYR A 52 9.59 10.31 -4.19
CA TYR A 52 9.44 8.97 -4.76
C TYR A 52 8.17 8.32 -4.26
N ASN A 53 7.49 7.65 -5.16
CA ASN A 53 6.28 6.91 -4.81
C ASN A 53 6.67 5.54 -4.23
N ILE A 54 6.14 5.24 -3.06
CA ILE A 54 6.37 3.96 -2.40
C ILE A 54 5.01 3.30 -2.19
N GLU A 55 4.91 2.07 -2.61
CA GLU A 55 3.67 1.30 -2.52
C GLU A 55 3.85 0.11 -1.59
N ALA A 56 2.89 -0.12 -0.70
CA ALA A 56 2.80 -1.39 0.03
C ALA A 56 1.53 -2.08 -0.43
N MET A 57 1.63 -3.33 -0.83
CA MET A 57 0.51 -4.01 -1.46
C MET A 57 0.45 -5.49 -1.09
N LEU A 58 -0.73 -6.03 -1.26
CA LEU A 58 -0.90 -7.47 -1.24
C LEU A 58 -2.00 -7.87 -2.20
N ASN A 59 -1.86 -9.08 -2.74
CA ASN A 59 -2.92 -9.73 -3.48
C ASN A 59 -3.52 -10.78 -2.56
N GLU A 60 -4.75 -10.55 -2.14
CA GLU A 60 -5.41 -11.52 -1.26
C GLU A 60 -5.86 -12.71 -2.08
N PRO A 61 -5.80 -13.93 -1.50
CA PRO A 61 -6.36 -15.09 -2.20
C PRO A 61 -7.85 -14.87 -2.44
N ALA A 62 -8.35 -15.40 -3.57
CA ALA A 62 -9.78 -15.33 -3.83
C ALA A 62 -10.54 -16.01 -2.70
N PRO A 63 -11.72 -15.49 -2.34
CA PRO A 63 -12.52 -16.14 -1.29
C PRO A 63 -12.80 -17.58 -1.66
N GLN A 64 -12.65 -18.47 -0.67
CA GLN A 64 -13.00 -19.87 -0.83
C GLN A 64 -14.48 -19.99 -0.54
N GLY A 65 -15.20 -20.31 -1.52
CA GLY A 65 -16.62 -20.29 -1.44
C GLY A 65 -17.35 -21.37 -0.84
#